data_32c92776253418187001e469c8fcaa17
#
_entry.id   32c92776253418187001e469c8fcaa17
#
_cell.length_a   1.000
_cell.length_b   1.000
_cell.length_c   1.000
_cell.angle_alpha   90.00
_cell.angle_beta   90.00
_cell.angle_gamma   90.00
#
_symmetry.space_group_name_H-M   'P 1'
#
loop_
_entity.id
_entity.type
_entity.pdbx_description
1 polymer ?
#
loop_
_entity_poly.entity_id
_entity_poly.type
_entity_poly.pdbx_seq_one_letter_code
_entity_poly.pdbx_strand_id
1 'polypeptide(L)'
;LFRSALKAKEDINQSTIDNNATTTEIEYLARLYLATQKAKYKEGVLNGIQYLLKAQYENGGWPQFYPRPKGYYVQITYNDNAMVRVMNQLRGIYEKKAPYTFLPDNICEQARNAFNKGIECILKTQVRQNGELTVWCAQHDRVTLEPCKARAYELPSLSGQESDNIVLLLMSLPDQIGRASCR
;
A
#
# COMPACT_ATOMS: atom_id res chain seq x y z
N LEU A 1 6.51 2.23 -14.66
CA LEU A 1 6.48 3.49 -15.43
C LEU A 1 5.81 3.37 -16.79
N PHE A 2 5.95 2.24 -17.52
CA PHE A 2 5.49 2.16 -18.92
C PHE A 2 4.00 1.85 -19.12
N ARG A 3 3.33 1.10 -18.25
CA ARG A 3 1.90 0.75 -18.47
C ARG A 3 0.92 1.80 -17.97
N SER A 4 1.21 2.49 -16.88
CA SER A 4 0.38 3.61 -16.39
C SER A 4 0.48 4.83 -17.29
N ALA A 5 1.65 5.12 -17.85
CA ALA A 5 1.87 6.22 -18.78
C ALA A 5 1.14 6.07 -20.12
N LEU A 6 0.93 4.82 -20.61
CA LEU A 6 0.23 4.56 -21.87
C LEU A 6 -1.30 4.69 -21.78
N LYS A 7 -1.88 4.57 -20.58
CA LYS A 7 -3.32 4.79 -20.35
C LYS A 7 -3.68 6.22 -19.96
N ALA A 8 -2.73 6.98 -19.43
CA ALA A 8 -2.94 8.35 -18.99
C ALA A 8 -2.43 9.33 -20.07
N LYS A 9 -3.10 9.44 -21.20
CA LYS A 9 -2.83 10.51 -22.20
C LYS A 9 -3.03 11.93 -21.65
N GLU A 10 -3.48 12.10 -20.39
CA GLU A 10 -3.83 13.39 -19.82
C GLU A 10 -3.06 13.81 -18.58
N ASP A 11 -2.24 12.94 -17.94
CA ASP A 11 -1.49 13.31 -16.73
C ASP A 11 -0.20 12.51 -16.57
N ILE A 12 0.87 12.98 -17.20
CA ILE A 12 2.22 12.36 -17.21
C ILE A 12 2.82 12.22 -15.80
N ASN A 13 2.20 12.88 -14.80
CA ASN A 13 2.71 12.93 -13.43
C ASN A 13 1.89 12.06 -12.43
N GLN A 14 1.01 11.21 -12.92
CA GLN A 14 0.20 10.33 -12.07
C GLN A 14 0.73 8.91 -12.09
N SER A 15 0.95 8.32 -10.91
CA SER A 15 1.31 6.91 -10.74
C SER A 15 0.24 6.16 -9.94
N THR A 16 0.34 4.83 -9.89
CA THR A 16 -0.63 3.96 -9.24
C THR A 16 0.05 2.85 -8.45
N ILE A 17 -0.62 2.42 -7.38
CA ILE A 17 -0.25 1.21 -6.65
C ILE A 17 -0.99 -0.04 -7.16
N ASP A 18 -1.90 0.15 -8.14
CA ASP A 18 -2.67 -0.91 -8.76
C ASP A 18 -1.80 -1.89 -9.54
N ASN A 19 -2.19 -3.16 -9.58
CA ASN A 19 -1.52 -4.22 -10.35
C ASN A 19 0.01 -4.28 -10.14
N ASN A 20 0.50 -3.96 -8.96
CA ASN A 20 1.93 -3.91 -8.57
C ASN A 20 2.78 -2.87 -9.34
N ALA A 21 2.18 -1.96 -10.06
CA ALA A 21 2.91 -1.10 -10.98
C ALA A 21 4.10 -0.40 -10.30
N THR A 22 3.88 0.32 -9.21
CA THR A 22 4.95 1.04 -8.49
C THR A 22 5.81 0.10 -7.62
N THR A 23 5.19 -0.85 -6.91
CA THR A 23 5.93 -1.72 -5.98
C THR A 23 6.94 -2.61 -6.69
N THR A 24 6.55 -3.24 -7.80
CA THR A 24 7.45 -4.08 -8.61
C THR A 24 8.59 -3.26 -9.23
N GLU A 25 8.29 -2.03 -9.67
CA GLU A 25 9.31 -1.14 -10.26
C GLU A 25 10.37 -0.74 -9.23
N ILE A 26 9.97 -0.37 -8.01
CA ILE A 26 10.91 -0.05 -6.92
C ILE A 26 11.80 -1.25 -6.61
N GLU A 27 11.24 -2.44 -6.47
CA GLU A 27 12.01 -3.65 -6.19
C GLU A 27 12.98 -3.98 -7.33
N TYR A 28 12.53 -3.91 -8.58
CA TYR A 28 13.36 -4.15 -9.74
C TYR A 28 14.55 -3.17 -9.82
N LEU A 29 14.29 -1.88 -9.61
CA LEU A 29 15.33 -0.86 -9.58
C LEU A 29 16.34 -1.07 -8.44
N ALA A 30 15.86 -1.51 -7.26
CA ALA A 30 16.73 -1.83 -6.14
C ALA A 30 17.66 -3.01 -6.45
N ARG A 31 17.15 -4.07 -7.08
CA ARG A 31 17.96 -5.20 -7.58
C ARG A 31 18.97 -4.76 -8.63
N LEU A 32 18.59 -3.89 -9.58
CA LEU A 32 19.49 -3.32 -10.57
C LEU A 32 20.58 -2.47 -9.92
N TYR A 33 20.25 -1.69 -8.88
CA TYR A 33 21.25 -0.93 -8.15
C TYR A 33 22.28 -1.83 -7.49
N LEU A 34 21.85 -2.86 -6.77
CA LEU A 34 22.78 -3.82 -6.15
C LEU A 34 23.69 -4.50 -7.16
N ALA A 35 23.17 -4.85 -8.32
CA ALA A 35 23.94 -5.53 -9.36
C ALA A 35 24.91 -4.60 -10.13
N THR A 36 24.58 -3.32 -10.27
CA THR A 36 25.30 -2.43 -11.19
C THR A 36 25.98 -1.24 -10.53
N GLN A 37 25.61 -0.90 -9.31
CA GLN A 37 26.02 0.28 -8.53
C GLN A 37 25.78 1.61 -9.25
N LYS A 38 24.91 1.65 -10.28
CA LYS A 38 24.63 2.88 -11.03
C LYS A 38 23.68 3.78 -10.25
N ALA A 39 24.11 5.02 -9.96
CA ALA A 39 23.38 5.99 -9.14
C ALA A 39 21.93 6.24 -9.60
N LYS A 40 21.68 6.25 -10.92
CA LYS A 40 20.34 6.44 -11.49
C LYS A 40 19.29 5.43 -10.98
N TYR A 41 19.69 4.19 -10.68
CA TYR A 41 18.77 3.20 -10.16
C TYR A 41 18.46 3.45 -8.68
N LYS A 42 19.45 3.85 -7.88
CA LYS A 42 19.24 4.28 -6.49
C LYS A 42 18.30 5.48 -6.42
N GLU A 43 18.50 6.46 -7.28
CA GLU A 43 17.61 7.64 -7.38
C GLU A 43 16.19 7.23 -7.74
N GLY A 44 16.00 6.33 -8.71
CA GLY A 44 14.69 5.78 -9.05
C GLY A 44 14.01 5.08 -7.88
N VAL A 45 14.75 4.30 -7.08
CA VAL A 45 14.23 3.66 -5.85
C VAL A 45 13.76 4.71 -4.85
N LEU A 46 14.60 5.72 -4.56
CA LEU A 46 14.26 6.78 -3.60
C LEU A 46 13.02 7.56 -4.05
N ASN A 47 12.91 7.89 -5.32
CA ASN A 47 11.75 8.57 -5.89
C ASN A 47 10.48 7.72 -5.78
N GLY A 48 10.56 6.41 -6.04
CA GLY A 48 9.45 5.49 -5.88
C GLY A 48 9.00 5.37 -4.42
N ILE A 49 9.94 5.25 -3.48
CA ILE A 49 9.63 5.23 -2.04
C ILE A 49 8.97 6.55 -1.62
N GLN A 50 9.51 7.69 -2.03
CA GLN A 50 8.92 8.99 -1.74
C GLN A 50 7.51 9.14 -2.31
N TYR A 51 7.24 8.56 -3.48
CA TYR A 51 5.87 8.48 -4.03
C TYR A 51 4.94 7.73 -3.07
N LEU A 52 5.31 6.53 -2.60
CA LEU A 52 4.49 5.75 -1.68
C LEU A 52 4.22 6.50 -0.37
N LEU A 53 5.26 7.16 0.20
CA LEU A 53 5.13 7.92 1.44
C LEU A 53 4.21 9.15 1.29
N LYS A 54 4.31 9.86 0.16
CA LYS A 54 3.46 11.04 -0.13
C LYS A 54 2.03 10.67 -0.51
N ALA A 55 1.81 9.48 -1.06
CA ALA A 55 0.49 9.02 -1.44
C ALA A 55 -0.34 8.54 -0.23
N GLN A 56 0.29 8.27 0.91
CA GLN A 56 -0.41 7.82 2.10
C GLN A 56 -1.28 8.92 2.69
N TYR A 57 -2.52 8.61 2.98
CA TYR A 57 -3.42 9.49 3.73
C TYR A 57 -3.00 9.59 5.21
N GLU A 58 -3.44 10.63 5.89
CA GLU A 58 -3.16 10.83 7.32
C GLU A 58 -3.66 9.67 8.19
N ASN A 59 -4.76 9.04 7.79
CA ASN A 59 -5.33 7.86 8.45
C ASN A 59 -4.58 6.55 8.16
N GLY A 60 -3.54 6.59 7.33
CA GLY A 60 -2.69 5.44 7.01
C GLY A 60 -3.06 4.66 5.76
N GLY A 61 -4.19 4.95 5.11
CA GLY A 61 -4.62 4.31 3.87
C GLY A 61 -3.92 4.87 2.63
N TRP A 62 -4.08 4.18 1.48
CA TRP A 62 -3.59 4.64 0.18
C TRP A 62 -4.69 4.68 -0.85
N PRO A 63 -4.74 5.76 -1.71
CA PRO A 63 -5.56 5.78 -2.90
C PRO A 63 -4.96 4.88 -3.99
N GLN A 64 -5.79 4.49 -4.96
CA GLN A 64 -5.32 3.72 -6.11
C GLN A 64 -4.35 4.52 -6.99
N PHE A 65 -4.58 5.83 -7.14
CA PHE A 65 -3.75 6.75 -7.90
C PHE A 65 -3.31 7.97 -7.06
N TYR A 66 -2.15 8.52 -7.33
CA TYR A 66 -1.63 9.74 -6.72
C TYR A 66 -0.79 10.51 -7.76
N PRO A 67 -0.81 11.87 -7.80
CA PRO A 67 -1.33 12.78 -6.76
C PRO A 67 -2.79 13.22 -6.94
N ARG A 68 -3.46 12.91 -8.02
CA ARG A 68 -4.79 13.44 -8.34
C ARG A 68 -5.83 12.35 -8.61
N PRO A 69 -6.14 11.52 -7.61
CA PRO A 69 -7.16 10.50 -7.79
C PRO A 69 -8.54 11.16 -8.06
N LYS A 70 -9.37 10.52 -8.89
CA LYS A 70 -10.75 10.95 -9.21
C LYS A 70 -11.71 9.78 -9.05
N GLY A 71 -12.99 10.08 -8.80
CA GLY A 71 -14.00 9.04 -8.64
C GLY A 71 -13.65 8.07 -7.50
N TYR A 72 -13.89 6.80 -7.68
CA TYR A 72 -13.61 5.78 -6.65
C TYR A 72 -12.10 5.56 -6.39
N TYR A 73 -11.22 6.02 -7.27
CA TYR A 73 -9.77 5.92 -7.07
C TYR A 73 -9.24 6.72 -5.87
N VAL A 74 -10.07 7.61 -5.29
CA VAL A 74 -9.75 8.33 -4.06
C VAL A 74 -9.89 7.47 -2.80
N GLN A 75 -10.56 6.33 -2.90
CA GLN A 75 -10.84 5.49 -1.75
C GLN A 75 -9.60 4.73 -1.30
N ILE A 76 -9.58 4.30 -0.03
CA ILE A 76 -8.57 3.37 0.47
C ILE A 76 -8.77 2.05 -0.29
N THR A 77 -7.72 1.55 -0.95
CA THR A 77 -7.84 0.41 -1.85
C THR A 77 -7.10 -0.82 -1.33
N TYR A 78 -7.88 -1.85 -1.00
CA TYR A 78 -7.37 -3.20 -0.75
C TYR A 78 -7.44 -4.06 -2.01
N ASN A 79 -8.29 -3.67 -2.99
CA ASN A 79 -8.48 -4.39 -4.24
C ASN A 79 -7.16 -4.86 -4.87
N ASP A 80 -7.13 -6.08 -5.37
CA ASP A 80 -5.95 -6.72 -5.98
C ASP A 80 -4.71 -6.69 -5.06
N ASN A 81 -4.91 -6.66 -3.75
CA ASN A 81 -3.87 -6.60 -2.72
C ASN A 81 -3.00 -5.32 -2.77
N ALA A 82 -3.48 -4.24 -3.38
CA ALA A 82 -2.69 -3.03 -3.63
C ALA A 82 -2.03 -2.50 -2.35
N MET A 83 -2.83 -2.23 -1.30
CA MET A 83 -2.29 -1.73 -0.03
C MET A 83 -1.40 -2.75 0.68
N VAL A 84 -1.76 -4.05 0.69
CA VAL A 84 -0.95 -5.09 1.33
C VAL A 84 0.45 -5.19 0.69
N ARG A 85 0.54 -5.01 -0.62
CA ARG A 85 1.84 -5.01 -1.33
C ARG A 85 2.69 -3.80 -0.97
N VAL A 86 2.08 -2.62 -0.86
CA VAL A 86 2.76 -1.43 -0.33
C VAL A 86 3.27 -1.69 1.09
N MET A 87 2.43 -2.27 1.95
CA MET A 87 2.80 -2.61 3.33
C MET A 87 3.98 -3.58 3.41
N ASN A 88 3.95 -4.66 2.62
CA ASN A 88 5.06 -5.63 2.57
C ASN A 88 6.36 -5.00 2.06
N GLN A 89 6.28 -4.08 1.09
CA GLN A 89 7.44 -3.36 0.60
C GLN A 89 8.02 -2.42 1.66
N LEU A 90 7.18 -1.62 2.32
CA LEU A 90 7.61 -0.74 3.42
C LEU A 90 8.25 -1.55 4.54
N ARG A 91 7.70 -2.73 4.86
CA ARG A 91 8.30 -3.66 5.81
C ARG A 91 9.70 -4.11 5.38
N GLY A 92 9.86 -4.56 4.14
CA GLY A 92 11.17 -4.94 3.60
C GLY A 92 12.19 -3.80 3.66
N ILE A 93 11.74 -2.56 3.44
CA ILE A 93 12.57 -1.36 3.49
C ILE A 93 13.03 -1.08 4.92
N TYR A 94 12.12 -1.00 5.91
CA TYR A 94 12.52 -0.66 7.27
C TYR A 94 13.29 -1.79 7.99
N GLU A 95 13.06 -3.04 7.60
CA GLU A 95 13.83 -4.18 8.08
C GLU A 95 15.17 -4.34 7.34
N LYS A 96 15.47 -3.48 6.37
CA LYS A 96 16.68 -3.55 5.51
C LYS A 96 16.87 -4.91 4.86
N LYS A 97 15.75 -5.60 4.53
CA LYS A 97 15.82 -6.86 3.78
C LYS A 97 16.32 -6.62 2.35
N ALA A 98 17.04 -7.57 1.79
CA ALA A 98 17.38 -7.51 0.37
C ALA A 98 16.11 -7.37 -0.50
N PRO A 99 16.10 -6.47 -1.48
CA PRO A 99 17.22 -5.72 -2.03
C PRO A 99 17.44 -4.30 -1.42
N TYR A 100 16.87 -3.96 -0.26
CA TYR A 100 16.83 -2.60 0.32
C TYR A 100 17.98 -2.29 1.30
N THR A 101 18.99 -3.13 1.40
CA THR A 101 20.12 -3.04 2.36
C THR A 101 20.93 -1.73 2.27
N PHE A 102 20.91 -1.06 1.11
CA PHE A 102 21.65 0.17 0.84
C PHE A 102 20.92 1.46 1.24
N LEU A 103 19.66 1.33 1.68
CA LEU A 103 18.85 2.50 2.01
C LEU A 103 19.31 3.14 3.33
N PRO A 104 19.31 4.49 3.41
CA PRO A 104 19.70 5.20 4.61
C PRO A 104 18.64 5.07 5.72
N ASP A 105 19.08 5.20 6.98
CA ASP A 105 18.24 4.98 8.16
C ASP A 105 17.02 5.89 8.22
N ASN A 106 17.14 7.15 7.79
CA ASN A 106 16.01 8.07 7.75
C ASN A 106 14.89 7.63 6.79
N ILE A 107 15.21 6.96 5.68
CA ILE A 107 14.21 6.38 4.78
C ILE A 107 13.58 5.15 5.42
N CYS A 108 14.36 4.32 6.09
CA CYS A 108 13.86 3.15 6.81
C CYS A 108 12.91 3.56 7.95
N GLU A 109 13.21 4.63 8.68
CA GLU A 109 12.34 5.18 9.72
C GLU A 109 11.02 5.72 9.15
N GLN A 110 11.06 6.48 8.07
CA GLN A 110 9.86 6.94 7.37
C GLN A 110 9.00 5.77 6.89
N ALA A 111 9.61 4.74 6.34
CA ALA A 111 8.91 3.52 5.91
C ALA A 111 8.25 2.78 7.10
N ARG A 112 8.94 2.70 8.25
CA ARG A 112 8.39 2.11 9.48
C ARG A 112 7.17 2.90 9.98
N ASN A 113 7.27 4.22 10.02
CA ASN A 113 6.17 5.07 10.45
C ASN A 113 4.96 4.95 9.53
N ALA A 114 5.19 4.93 8.22
CA ALA A 114 4.13 4.71 7.23
C ALA A 114 3.50 3.32 7.36
N PHE A 115 4.30 2.28 7.59
CA PHE A 115 3.82 0.93 7.84
C PHE A 115 2.92 0.88 9.08
N ASN A 116 3.34 1.45 10.20
CA ASN A 116 2.55 1.45 11.43
C ASN A 116 1.20 2.15 11.26
N LYS A 117 1.18 3.31 10.59
CA LYS A 117 -0.09 3.98 10.23
C LYS A 117 -0.97 3.10 9.33
N GLY A 118 -0.38 2.37 8.40
CA GLY A 118 -1.10 1.43 7.54
C GLY A 118 -1.75 0.29 8.34
N ILE A 119 -1.07 -0.27 9.34
CA ILE A 119 -1.65 -1.27 10.25
C ILE A 119 -2.84 -0.68 11.02
N GLU A 120 -2.71 0.52 11.57
CA GLU A 120 -3.83 1.19 12.25
C GLU A 120 -5.05 1.39 11.32
N CYS A 121 -4.79 1.78 10.07
CA CYS A 121 -5.84 1.92 9.06
C CYS A 121 -6.54 0.57 8.81
N ILE A 122 -5.78 -0.50 8.61
CA ILE A 122 -6.31 -1.85 8.41
C ILE A 122 -7.22 -2.24 9.59
N LEU A 123 -6.77 -2.06 10.83
CA LEU A 123 -7.56 -2.40 12.01
C LEU A 123 -8.85 -1.57 12.13
N LYS A 124 -8.79 -0.26 11.78
CA LYS A 124 -9.95 0.64 11.82
C LYS A 124 -10.97 0.38 10.71
N THR A 125 -10.55 -0.17 9.58
CA THR A 125 -11.42 -0.49 8.44
C THR A 125 -12.00 -1.90 8.49
N GLN A 126 -11.68 -2.70 9.51
CA GLN A 126 -12.26 -4.03 9.68
C GLN A 126 -13.78 -3.93 9.88
N VAL A 127 -14.52 -4.62 9.01
CA VAL A 127 -16.00 -4.52 8.99
C VAL A 127 -16.61 -5.19 10.21
N ARG A 128 -17.61 -4.52 10.82
CA ARG A 128 -18.42 -5.10 11.88
C ARG A 128 -19.76 -5.56 11.34
N GLN A 129 -20.13 -6.79 11.67
CA GLN A 129 -21.46 -7.35 11.41
C GLN A 129 -22.04 -7.88 12.71
N ASN A 130 -23.25 -7.44 13.08
CA ASN A 130 -23.91 -7.84 14.32
C ASN A 130 -23.06 -7.62 15.60
N GLY A 131 -22.21 -6.58 15.58
CA GLY A 131 -21.29 -6.26 16.67
C GLY A 131 -19.93 -6.98 16.62
N GLU A 132 -19.79 -8.01 15.80
CA GLU A 132 -18.56 -8.80 15.66
C GLU A 132 -17.67 -8.25 14.54
N LEU A 133 -16.35 -8.27 14.77
CA LEU A 133 -15.36 -7.97 13.73
C LEU A 133 -15.32 -9.12 12.72
N THR A 134 -15.35 -8.78 11.44
CA THR A 134 -15.32 -9.75 10.35
C THR A 134 -14.06 -9.57 9.50
N VAL A 135 -14.22 -9.25 8.23
CA VAL A 135 -13.16 -9.12 7.23
C VAL A 135 -13.22 -7.72 6.60
N TRP A 136 -12.59 -7.52 5.49
CA TRP A 136 -12.51 -6.22 4.80
C TRP A 136 -13.26 -6.25 3.48
N CYS A 137 -13.66 -5.06 3.02
CA CYS A 137 -14.11 -4.84 1.65
C CYS A 137 -12.93 -4.43 0.75
N ALA A 138 -13.11 -4.55 -0.55
CA ALA A 138 -12.07 -4.18 -1.53
C ALA A 138 -11.73 -2.68 -1.51
N GLN A 139 -12.70 -1.81 -1.19
CA GLN A 139 -12.50 -0.38 -0.99
C GLN A 139 -13.20 0.11 0.28
N HIS A 140 -12.57 1.10 0.93
CA HIS A 140 -13.13 1.83 2.06
C HIS A 140 -13.06 3.34 1.83
N ASP A 141 -14.07 4.03 2.29
CA ASP A 141 -14.11 5.49 2.18
C ASP A 141 -12.93 6.12 2.93
N ARG A 142 -12.23 7.04 2.28
CA ARG A 142 -11.02 7.65 2.81
C ARG A 142 -11.25 8.54 4.04
N VAL A 143 -12.51 8.93 4.33
CA VAL A 143 -12.84 9.82 5.45
C VAL A 143 -13.54 9.05 6.55
N THR A 144 -14.59 8.31 6.20
CA THR A 144 -15.42 7.57 7.17
C THR A 144 -14.83 6.21 7.53
N LEU A 145 -13.94 5.66 6.71
CA LEU A 145 -13.37 4.32 6.79
C LEU A 145 -14.39 3.19 6.55
N GLU A 146 -15.63 3.52 6.24
CA GLU A 146 -16.69 2.56 5.97
C GLU A 146 -16.52 1.90 4.59
N PRO A 147 -17.03 0.68 4.40
CA PRO A 147 -17.07 0.03 3.10
C PRO A 147 -17.70 0.92 2.02
N CYS A 148 -17.09 1.00 0.86
CA CYS A 148 -17.64 1.78 -0.24
C CYS A 148 -17.54 1.05 -1.58
N LYS A 149 -18.34 1.51 -2.55
CA LYS A 149 -18.33 0.98 -3.90
C LYS A 149 -17.13 1.49 -4.70
N ALA A 150 -16.72 0.72 -5.70
CA ALA A 150 -15.80 1.15 -6.75
C ALA A 150 -16.57 1.49 -8.05
N ARG A 151 -16.50 0.62 -9.06
CA ARG A 151 -17.24 0.81 -10.32
C ARG A 151 -18.75 0.57 -10.12
N ALA A 152 -19.55 0.85 -11.14
CA ALA A 152 -21.01 0.80 -11.05
C ALA A 152 -21.57 -0.52 -10.51
N TYR A 153 -20.94 -1.64 -10.85
CA TYR A 153 -21.38 -2.99 -10.45
C TYR A 153 -20.55 -3.59 -9.30
N GLU A 154 -19.58 -2.84 -8.77
CA GLU A 154 -18.74 -3.26 -7.64
C GLU A 154 -19.27 -2.62 -6.36
N LEU A 155 -20.34 -3.20 -5.84
CA LEU A 155 -20.95 -2.78 -4.58
C LEU A 155 -20.04 -3.12 -3.40
N PRO A 156 -20.19 -2.43 -2.25
CA PRO A 156 -19.50 -2.81 -1.02
C PRO A 156 -19.85 -4.27 -0.68
N SER A 157 -18.82 -5.10 -0.62
CA SER A 157 -18.96 -6.52 -0.29
C SER A 157 -17.71 -7.01 0.44
N LEU A 158 -17.89 -7.94 1.35
CA LEU A 158 -16.77 -8.58 2.03
C LEU A 158 -15.91 -9.32 1.01
N SER A 159 -14.61 -9.07 1.01
CA SER A 159 -13.68 -9.66 0.07
C SER A 159 -12.85 -10.76 0.71
N GLY A 160 -12.90 -11.97 0.15
CA GLY A 160 -12.13 -13.10 0.64
C GLY A 160 -10.63 -12.95 0.36
N GLN A 161 -10.25 -12.78 -0.89
CA GLN A 161 -8.84 -12.77 -1.30
C GLN A 161 -8.03 -11.62 -0.65
N GLU A 162 -8.57 -10.42 -0.61
CA GLU A 162 -7.94 -9.27 0.04
C GLU A 162 -7.82 -9.49 1.54
N SER A 163 -8.89 -10.02 2.15
CA SER A 163 -8.90 -10.32 3.58
C SER A 163 -7.88 -11.38 3.98
N ASP A 164 -7.73 -12.45 3.20
CA ASP A 164 -6.73 -13.49 3.45
C ASP A 164 -5.31 -12.89 3.50
N ASN A 165 -4.98 -12.01 2.54
CA ASN A 165 -3.66 -11.37 2.50
C ASN A 165 -3.47 -10.35 3.63
N ILE A 166 -4.52 -9.65 4.04
CA ILE A 166 -4.49 -8.76 5.22
C ILE A 166 -4.25 -9.60 6.49
N VAL A 167 -4.96 -10.70 6.67
CA VAL A 167 -4.79 -11.60 7.84
C VAL A 167 -3.35 -12.15 7.86
N LEU A 168 -2.83 -12.64 6.74
CA LEU A 168 -1.44 -13.11 6.65
C LEU A 168 -0.42 -12.02 7.02
N LEU A 169 -0.65 -10.78 6.58
CA LEU A 169 0.17 -9.64 6.98
C LEU A 169 0.12 -9.45 8.50
N LEU A 170 -1.08 -9.40 9.10
CA LEU A 170 -1.26 -9.18 10.55
C LEU A 170 -0.66 -10.33 11.37
N MET A 171 -0.86 -11.58 10.96
CA MET A 171 -0.29 -12.77 11.64
C MET A 171 1.23 -12.81 11.58
N SER A 172 1.85 -12.18 10.59
CA SER A 172 3.31 -12.10 10.44
C SER A 172 3.97 -11.05 11.35
N LEU A 173 3.16 -10.26 12.09
CA LEU A 173 3.67 -9.24 13.02
C LEU A 173 4.04 -9.87 14.36
N PRO A 174 5.02 -9.30 15.10
CA PRO A 174 5.31 -9.72 16.47
C PRO A 174 4.07 -9.60 17.37
N ASP A 175 3.92 -10.51 18.33
CA ASP A 175 2.75 -10.71 19.22
C ASP A 175 2.15 -9.45 19.87
N GLN A 176 2.89 -8.36 19.98
CA GLN A 176 2.41 -7.13 20.61
C GLN A 176 1.40 -6.34 19.77
N ILE A 177 1.37 -6.53 18.46
CA ILE A 177 0.44 -5.84 17.55
C ILE A 177 -0.73 -6.77 17.19
N GLY A 178 -0.47 -8.06 16.98
CA GLY A 178 -1.49 -9.06 16.59
C GLY A 178 -2.55 -9.35 17.68
N ARG A 179 -2.25 -9.18 18.95
CA ARG A 179 -3.19 -9.42 20.06
C ARG A 179 -4.29 -8.38 20.21
N ALA A 180 -4.13 -7.19 19.64
CA ALA A 180 -5.16 -6.15 19.68
C ALA A 180 -6.32 -6.39 18.69
N SER A 181 -6.11 -7.24 17.66
CA SER A 181 -7.07 -7.48 16.59
C SER A 181 -7.91 -8.76 16.75
N CYS A 182 -7.63 -9.59 17.77
CA CYS A 182 -8.32 -10.86 18.04
C CYS A 182 -9.12 -10.85 19.35
N ARG A 183 -9.50 -9.67 19.87
CA ARG A 183 -10.38 -9.53 21.05
C ARG A 183 -11.66 -8.85 20.69
#